data_bdd6fde637ceac103325ae078b530a46
#
_entry.id   bdd6fde637ceac103325ae078b530a46
#
_cell.length_a   1.000
_cell.length_b   1.000
_cell.length_c   1.000
_cell.angle_alpha   90.00
_cell.angle_beta   90.00
_cell.angle_gamma   90.00
#
_symmetry.space_group_name_H-M   'P 1'
#
loop_
_entity.id
_entity.type
_entity.pdbx_description
1 polymer ?
#
loop_
_entity_poly.entity_id
_entity_poly.type
_entity_poly.pdbx_seq_one_letter_code
_entity_poly.pdbx_strand_id
1 'polypeptide(L)'
;ERGSRDTWTPSPHHQNIAGNPAARDPRGYIIPADQPDFPTATKFVEALMRTGVRVERATDRFEVAGVGYPAGSFVVKTAQAFRPHILDMFEPQDHPDDIPFPGAAPNPPYDSAGWTLAFQMGVRFTRVLEAFNGPFAVVADIPSPPAGEVAGAEGATGFLLSHRQNDAFRVVNRLLAAGDTVYWTTPEGAGPDRTAAIYVPARETTLSMLRTAAAELGVRVTGVKAEPPGVSLKLRPTRIGLWDQYGGSVESGWIRYLLERFEFPFEVVYPQTLDAGNLAARFDVLIFADGGIPGRDSASRYS
;
A
#
# COMPACT_ATOMS: atom_id res chain seq x y z
N GLU A 1 -30.04 7.10 -6.97
CA GLU A 1 -30.55 7.06 -5.59
C GLU A 1 -30.76 5.64 -5.04
N ARG A 2 -31.24 4.68 -5.87
CA ARG A 2 -31.48 3.29 -5.43
C ARG A 2 -30.18 2.60 -5.02
N GLY A 3 -29.10 2.77 -5.77
CA GLY A 3 -27.79 2.20 -5.47
C GLY A 3 -27.13 2.77 -4.22
N SER A 4 -27.65 3.86 -3.63
CA SER A 4 -27.15 4.43 -2.38
C SER A 4 -27.84 3.89 -1.13
N ARG A 5 -28.76 2.95 -1.27
CA ARG A 5 -29.50 2.33 -0.16
C ARG A 5 -29.15 0.86 -0.04
N ASP A 6 -28.83 0.41 1.16
CA ASP A 6 -28.49 -0.99 1.49
C ASP A 6 -29.68 -1.96 1.36
N THR A 7 -30.89 -1.45 1.31
CA THR A 7 -32.16 -2.25 1.22
C THR A 7 -33.01 -1.86 0.02
N TRP A 8 -32.40 -1.46 -1.09
CA TRP A 8 -33.14 -1.02 -2.28
C TRP A 8 -33.91 -2.16 -2.99
N THR A 9 -33.52 -3.42 -2.76
CA THR A 9 -34.21 -4.58 -3.29
C THR A 9 -34.99 -5.24 -2.15
N PRO A 10 -36.34 -5.24 -2.17
CA PRO A 10 -37.15 -5.77 -1.07
C PRO A 10 -37.30 -7.32 -1.15
N SER A 11 -36.21 -8.04 -1.32
CA SER A 11 -36.23 -9.50 -1.25
C SER A 11 -36.09 -10.01 0.18
N PRO A 12 -36.63 -11.20 0.52
CA PRO A 12 -36.40 -11.81 1.83
C PRO A 12 -34.91 -11.96 2.18
N HIS A 13 -34.08 -12.18 1.19
CA HIS A 13 -32.62 -12.26 1.36
C HIS A 13 -32.05 -10.93 1.88
N HIS A 14 -32.41 -9.79 1.28
CA HIS A 14 -31.96 -8.48 1.75
C HIS A 14 -32.51 -8.08 3.10
N GLN A 15 -33.72 -8.53 3.46
CA GLN A 15 -34.26 -8.32 4.80
C GLN A 15 -33.48 -9.08 5.86
N ASN A 16 -33.04 -10.31 5.58
CA ASN A 16 -32.20 -11.09 6.47
C ASN A 16 -30.79 -10.47 6.60
N ILE A 17 -30.23 -9.99 5.51
CA ILE A 17 -28.92 -9.26 5.52
C ILE A 17 -29.02 -7.97 6.35
N ALA A 18 -30.08 -7.18 6.16
CA ALA A 18 -30.26 -5.93 6.90
C ALA A 18 -30.40 -6.15 8.41
N GLY A 19 -30.92 -7.31 8.83
CA GLY A 19 -31.03 -7.71 10.22
C GLY A 19 -29.73 -8.25 10.84
N ASN A 20 -28.74 -8.62 10.01
CA ASN A 20 -27.44 -9.15 10.46
C ASN A 20 -26.35 -8.07 10.38
N PRO A 21 -25.84 -7.53 11.50
CA PRO A 21 -24.79 -6.50 11.45
C PRO A 21 -23.52 -6.91 10.69
N ALA A 22 -23.16 -8.20 10.68
CA ALA A 22 -21.98 -8.70 9.97
C ALA A 22 -22.14 -8.71 8.44
N ALA A 23 -23.39 -8.92 7.98
CA ALA A 23 -23.72 -8.99 6.55
C ALA A 23 -24.32 -7.70 6.00
N ARG A 24 -24.70 -6.74 6.89
CA ARG A 24 -25.32 -5.48 6.48
C ARG A 24 -24.30 -4.52 5.88
N ASP A 25 -24.63 -3.92 4.76
CA ASP A 25 -23.82 -2.89 4.13
C ASP A 25 -23.57 -1.69 5.05
N PRO A 26 -22.35 -1.14 5.07
CA PRO A 26 -22.05 0.02 5.90
C PRO A 26 -22.66 1.31 5.38
N ARG A 27 -22.86 2.25 6.26
CA ARG A 27 -23.25 3.63 5.96
C ARG A 27 -22.07 4.47 5.50
N GLY A 28 -20.86 4.03 5.79
CA GLY A 28 -19.64 4.66 5.35
C GLY A 28 -18.39 4.06 5.98
N TYR A 29 -17.28 4.62 5.58
CA TYR A 29 -15.95 4.25 6.06
C TYR A 29 -15.21 5.48 6.56
N ILE A 30 -14.44 5.31 7.63
CA ILE A 30 -13.58 6.35 8.18
C ILE A 30 -12.14 5.87 8.03
N ILE A 31 -11.30 6.68 7.40
CA ILE A 31 -9.87 6.45 7.22
C ILE A 31 -9.14 7.39 8.18
N PRO A 32 -8.63 6.90 9.33
CA PRO A 32 -8.02 7.75 10.35
C PRO A 32 -6.74 8.42 9.87
N ALA A 33 -6.52 9.69 10.26
CA ALA A 33 -5.31 10.42 9.90
C ALA A 33 -4.08 10.00 10.72
N ASP A 34 -4.27 9.32 11.85
CA ASP A 34 -3.21 8.87 12.75
C ASP A 34 -2.62 7.49 12.41
N GLN A 35 -2.98 6.93 11.25
CA GLN A 35 -2.42 5.65 10.82
C GLN A 35 -0.95 5.76 10.42
N PRO A 36 -0.17 4.65 10.51
CA PRO A 36 1.27 4.66 10.27
C PRO A 36 1.67 5.19 8.89
N ASP A 37 0.93 4.82 7.84
CA ASP A 37 1.17 5.24 6.46
C ASP A 37 -0.02 6.04 5.91
N PHE A 38 -0.23 7.23 6.48
CA PHE A 38 -1.28 8.13 6.00
C PHE A 38 -1.02 8.68 4.58
N PRO A 39 0.23 8.85 4.11
CA PRO A 39 0.50 9.13 2.71
C PRO A 39 -0.07 8.10 1.75
N THR A 40 0.09 6.80 2.02
CA THR A 40 -0.52 5.74 1.21
C THR A 40 -2.05 5.75 1.30
N ALA A 41 -2.61 6.00 2.49
CA ALA A 41 -4.06 6.18 2.63
C ALA A 41 -4.58 7.38 1.82
N THR A 42 -3.81 8.45 1.68
CA THR A 42 -4.16 9.59 0.82
C THR A 42 -4.14 9.20 -0.67
N LYS A 43 -3.19 8.37 -1.10
CA LYS A 43 -3.16 7.81 -2.48
C LYS A 43 -4.36 6.90 -2.75
N PHE A 44 -4.81 6.14 -1.75
CA PHE A 44 -6.05 5.37 -1.85
C PHE A 44 -7.27 6.27 -2.04
N VAL A 45 -7.36 7.37 -1.28
CA VAL A 45 -8.42 8.38 -1.45
C VAL A 45 -8.36 9.03 -2.82
N GLU A 46 -7.16 9.30 -3.35
CA GLU A 46 -6.97 9.77 -4.73
C GLU A 46 -7.58 8.77 -5.73
N ALA A 47 -7.32 7.46 -5.59
CA ALA A 47 -7.89 6.44 -6.46
C ALA A 47 -9.43 6.44 -6.43
N LEU A 48 -10.03 6.56 -5.25
CA LEU A 48 -11.48 6.68 -5.10
C LEU A 48 -12.04 7.94 -5.79
N MET A 49 -11.40 9.09 -5.62
CA MET A 49 -11.87 10.34 -6.21
C MET A 49 -11.71 10.36 -7.73
N ARG A 50 -10.66 9.75 -8.28
CA ARG A 50 -10.46 9.63 -9.74
C ARG A 50 -11.54 8.78 -10.41
N THR A 51 -12.15 7.85 -9.69
CA THR A 51 -13.28 7.04 -10.16
C THR A 51 -14.65 7.68 -9.88
N GLY A 52 -14.68 8.90 -9.32
CA GLY A 52 -15.90 9.67 -9.09
C GLY A 52 -16.50 9.52 -7.69
N VAL A 53 -15.83 8.85 -6.78
CA VAL A 53 -16.30 8.74 -5.39
C VAL A 53 -16.13 10.09 -4.69
N ARG A 54 -17.21 10.54 -4.04
CA ARG A 54 -17.19 11.73 -3.19
C ARG A 54 -16.62 11.38 -1.83
N VAL A 55 -15.59 12.11 -1.44
CA VAL A 55 -14.90 11.98 -0.15
C VAL A 55 -15.05 13.24 0.67
N GLU A 56 -15.21 13.08 1.97
CA GLU A 56 -15.22 14.16 2.95
C GLU A 56 -13.95 14.07 3.82
N ARG A 57 -13.56 15.19 4.41
CA ARG A 57 -12.45 15.27 5.35
C ARG A 57 -12.90 15.93 6.64
N ALA A 58 -12.55 15.35 7.77
CA ALA A 58 -12.83 15.93 9.07
C ALA A 58 -12.03 17.23 9.28
N THR A 59 -12.73 18.32 9.62
CA THR A 59 -12.13 19.62 9.91
C THR A 59 -11.74 19.74 11.37
N ASP A 60 -12.30 18.91 12.24
CA ASP A 60 -12.00 18.83 13.66
C ASP A 60 -12.06 17.40 14.15
N ARG A 61 -11.65 17.14 15.39
CA ARG A 61 -11.81 15.84 16.05
C ARG A 61 -13.29 15.48 16.17
N PHE A 62 -13.63 14.24 15.96
CA PHE A 62 -14.99 13.74 16.08
C PHE A 62 -15.01 12.31 16.64
N GLU A 63 -16.20 11.85 16.99
CA GLU A 63 -16.42 10.50 17.52
C GLU A 63 -17.54 9.82 16.75
N VAL A 64 -17.37 8.51 16.47
CA VAL A 64 -18.40 7.66 15.88
C VAL A 64 -18.38 6.31 16.59
N ALA A 65 -19.54 5.87 17.07
CA ALA A 65 -19.72 4.60 17.77
C ALA A 65 -18.73 4.38 18.94
N GLY A 66 -18.43 5.44 19.71
CA GLY A 66 -17.50 5.38 20.84
C GLY A 66 -16.00 5.41 20.46
N VAL A 67 -15.68 5.56 19.17
CA VAL A 67 -14.31 5.66 18.69
C VAL A 67 -14.00 7.09 18.27
N GLY A 68 -12.94 7.67 18.83
CA GLY A 68 -12.47 9.01 18.50
C GLY A 68 -11.54 9.03 17.29
N TYR A 69 -11.73 10.00 16.41
CA TYR A 69 -10.92 10.20 15.20
C TYR A 69 -10.32 11.60 15.17
N PRO A 70 -9.06 11.77 14.75
CA PRO A 70 -8.44 13.09 14.66
C PRO A 70 -8.98 13.89 13.49
N ALA A 71 -8.81 15.21 13.55
CA ALA A 71 -8.96 16.09 12.40
C ALA A 71 -8.07 15.60 11.24
N GLY A 72 -8.51 15.84 10.01
CA GLY A 72 -7.80 15.38 8.81
C GLY A 72 -8.14 13.95 8.37
N SER A 73 -8.86 13.15 9.18
CA SER A 73 -9.36 11.84 8.79
C SER A 73 -10.30 11.96 7.58
N PHE A 74 -10.23 11.00 6.64
CA PHE A 74 -11.15 10.96 5.52
C PHE A 74 -12.40 10.16 5.84
N VAL A 75 -13.52 10.56 5.25
CA VAL A 75 -14.83 9.93 5.42
C VAL A 75 -15.43 9.66 4.05
N VAL A 76 -15.81 8.41 3.82
CA VAL A 76 -16.45 7.96 2.58
C VAL A 76 -17.84 7.46 2.91
N LYS A 77 -18.87 8.25 2.63
CA LYS A 77 -20.28 7.85 2.81
C LYS A 77 -20.71 6.93 1.69
N THR A 78 -21.46 5.88 1.99
CA THR A 78 -21.98 4.97 0.96
C THR A 78 -23.27 5.46 0.29
N ALA A 79 -23.91 6.48 0.85
CA ALA A 79 -25.11 7.10 0.27
C ALA A 79 -24.78 8.01 -0.92
N GLN A 80 -24.19 7.42 -1.96
CA GLN A 80 -23.86 8.11 -3.22
C GLN A 80 -23.96 7.15 -4.43
N ALA A 81 -23.90 7.69 -5.64
CA ALA A 81 -24.12 6.92 -6.88
C ALA A 81 -23.11 5.76 -7.06
N PHE A 82 -21.86 5.93 -6.63
CA PHE A 82 -20.79 4.95 -6.77
C PHE A 82 -20.71 3.94 -5.60
N ARG A 83 -21.81 3.73 -4.88
CA ARG A 83 -21.87 2.80 -3.75
C ARG A 83 -21.30 1.39 -4.07
N PRO A 84 -21.66 0.72 -5.18
CA PRO A 84 -21.11 -0.61 -5.48
C PRO A 84 -19.57 -0.58 -5.56
N HIS A 85 -19.01 0.40 -6.25
CA HIS A 85 -17.56 0.57 -6.37
C HIS A 85 -16.89 0.85 -5.00
N ILE A 86 -17.54 1.65 -4.13
CA ILE A 86 -17.02 1.87 -2.78
C ILE A 86 -16.94 0.55 -2.01
N LEU A 87 -17.99 -0.28 -2.08
CA LEU A 87 -17.99 -1.60 -1.43
C LEU A 87 -16.85 -2.48 -1.96
N ASP A 88 -16.65 -2.52 -3.28
CA ASP A 88 -15.56 -3.28 -3.91
C ASP A 88 -14.17 -2.84 -3.41
N MET A 89 -14.00 -1.54 -3.17
CA MET A 89 -12.72 -1.00 -2.70
C MET A 89 -12.42 -1.26 -1.23
N PHE A 90 -13.44 -1.44 -0.40
CA PHE A 90 -13.29 -1.58 1.06
C PHE A 90 -13.62 -2.97 1.61
N GLU A 91 -14.61 -3.67 1.03
CA GLU A 91 -15.08 -4.93 1.59
C GLU A 91 -14.34 -6.13 0.99
N PRO A 92 -14.15 -7.20 1.76
CA PRO A 92 -13.68 -8.47 1.20
C PRO A 92 -14.58 -8.95 0.08
N GLN A 93 -13.99 -9.47 -0.98
CA GLN A 93 -14.72 -10.00 -2.13
C GLN A 93 -14.74 -11.52 -2.05
N ASP A 94 -15.95 -12.08 -2.10
CA ASP A 94 -16.18 -13.53 -2.22
C ASP A 94 -16.60 -13.83 -3.66
N HIS A 95 -15.72 -14.50 -4.41
CA HIS A 95 -16.11 -15.03 -5.71
C HIS A 95 -16.86 -16.35 -5.51
N PRO A 96 -18.05 -16.51 -6.09
CA PRO A 96 -18.80 -17.76 -5.94
C PRO A 96 -18.05 -18.95 -6.58
N ASP A 97 -18.14 -20.12 -5.95
CA ASP A 97 -17.65 -21.38 -6.51
C ASP A 97 -18.51 -21.78 -7.74
N ASP A 98 -18.27 -21.10 -8.86
CA ASP A 98 -18.92 -21.43 -10.13
C ASP A 98 -18.23 -22.63 -10.76
N ILE A 99 -18.66 -23.83 -10.39
CA ILE A 99 -18.15 -25.09 -10.88
C ILE A 99 -19.06 -25.62 -12.01
N PRO A 100 -18.61 -25.64 -13.28
CA PRO A 100 -19.45 -26.00 -14.42
C PRO A 100 -20.04 -27.42 -14.32
N PHE A 101 -19.32 -28.36 -13.72
CA PHE A 101 -19.79 -29.73 -13.46
C PHE A 101 -18.98 -30.38 -12.33
N PRO A 102 -19.49 -31.42 -11.63
CA PRO A 102 -18.80 -32.08 -10.54
C PRO A 102 -17.40 -32.54 -10.91
N GLY A 103 -16.40 -32.08 -10.15
CA GLY A 103 -14.97 -32.41 -10.40
C GLY A 103 -14.25 -31.47 -11.36
N ALA A 104 -14.92 -30.47 -11.94
CA ALA A 104 -14.25 -29.42 -12.69
C ALA A 104 -13.57 -28.41 -11.77
N ALA A 105 -12.58 -27.69 -12.31
CA ALA A 105 -12.05 -26.50 -11.63
C ALA A 105 -13.10 -25.39 -11.63
N PRO A 106 -13.17 -24.55 -10.57
CA PRO A 106 -14.05 -23.39 -10.56
C PRO A 106 -13.66 -22.40 -11.65
N ASN A 107 -14.64 -21.71 -12.22
CA ASN A 107 -14.38 -20.60 -13.12
C ASN A 107 -13.71 -19.48 -12.35
N PRO A 108 -12.51 -19.02 -12.76
CA PRO A 108 -11.87 -17.89 -12.09
C PRO A 108 -12.65 -16.59 -12.35
N PRO A 109 -12.56 -15.58 -11.46
CA PRO A 109 -13.09 -14.26 -11.75
C PRO A 109 -12.42 -13.70 -13.01
N TYR A 110 -13.20 -12.93 -13.78
CA TYR A 110 -12.70 -12.30 -15.00
C TYR A 110 -11.56 -11.31 -14.69
N ASP A 111 -11.73 -10.52 -13.64
CA ASP A 111 -10.77 -9.52 -13.18
C ASP A 111 -10.87 -9.40 -11.66
N SER A 112 -9.74 -9.44 -10.99
CA SER A 112 -9.63 -9.22 -9.55
C SER A 112 -8.74 -8.02 -9.22
N ALA A 113 -8.26 -7.30 -10.22
CA ALA A 113 -7.44 -6.12 -10.03
C ALA A 113 -8.25 -5.03 -9.29
N GLY A 114 -7.71 -4.52 -8.20
CA GLY A 114 -8.36 -3.51 -7.38
C GLY A 114 -9.44 -4.03 -6.43
N TRP A 115 -9.71 -5.33 -6.37
CA TRP A 115 -10.57 -5.89 -5.33
C TRP A 115 -10.00 -5.59 -3.95
N THR A 116 -10.84 -5.05 -3.06
CA THR A 116 -10.45 -4.73 -1.70
C THR A 116 -9.16 -3.90 -1.65
N LEU A 117 -9.09 -2.86 -2.50
CA LEU A 117 -7.87 -2.07 -2.68
C LEU A 117 -7.35 -1.49 -1.36
N ALA A 118 -8.24 -1.17 -0.41
CA ALA A 118 -7.86 -0.71 0.92
C ALA A 118 -6.96 -1.72 1.65
N PHE A 119 -7.25 -3.03 1.57
CA PHE A 119 -6.41 -4.06 2.16
C PHE A 119 -5.10 -4.25 1.39
N GLN A 120 -5.14 -4.25 0.05
CA GLN A 120 -3.93 -4.36 -0.77
C GLN A 120 -2.94 -3.22 -0.50
N MET A 121 -3.44 -2.02 -0.25
CA MET A 121 -2.63 -0.85 0.09
C MET A 121 -2.30 -0.74 1.59
N GLY A 122 -2.76 -1.66 2.44
CA GLY A 122 -2.54 -1.62 3.88
C GLY A 122 -3.19 -0.42 4.57
N VAL A 123 -4.29 0.10 4.01
CA VAL A 123 -5.02 1.24 4.56
C VAL A 123 -5.88 0.79 5.74
N ARG A 124 -5.67 1.40 6.90
CA ARG A 124 -6.53 1.20 8.06
C ARG A 124 -7.80 2.03 7.92
N PHE A 125 -8.95 1.40 8.10
CA PHE A 125 -10.24 2.07 8.08
C PHE A 125 -11.21 1.47 9.09
N THR A 126 -12.26 2.22 9.43
CA THR A 126 -13.38 1.73 10.26
C THR A 126 -14.63 1.64 9.41
N ARG A 127 -15.27 0.51 9.43
CA ARG A 127 -16.57 0.22 8.82
C ARG A 127 -17.68 0.72 9.74
N VAL A 128 -18.53 1.62 9.29
CA VAL A 128 -19.60 2.23 10.12
C VAL A 128 -20.95 1.78 9.62
N LEU A 129 -21.71 1.09 10.47
CA LEU A 129 -23.01 0.50 10.12
C LEU A 129 -24.19 1.46 10.31
N GLU A 130 -24.08 2.40 11.22
CA GLU A 130 -25.14 3.34 11.55
C GLU A 130 -24.93 4.70 10.86
N ALA A 131 -26.00 5.44 10.69
CA ALA A 131 -25.91 6.80 10.17
C ALA A 131 -25.08 7.67 11.12
N PHE A 132 -24.15 8.41 10.58
CA PHE A 132 -23.26 9.28 11.35
C PHE A 132 -23.01 10.61 10.65
N ASN A 133 -22.76 11.63 11.45
CA ASN A 133 -22.38 12.95 11.01
C ASN A 133 -21.22 13.48 11.86
N GLY A 134 -20.61 14.55 11.40
CA GLY A 134 -19.50 15.18 12.09
C GLY A 134 -19.07 16.47 11.40
N PRO A 135 -17.98 17.08 11.84
CA PRO A 135 -17.41 18.29 11.25
C PRO A 135 -16.70 17.94 9.93
N PHE A 136 -17.48 17.57 8.90
CA PHE A 136 -16.96 17.09 7.62
C PHE A 136 -17.11 18.13 6.53
N ALA A 137 -16.04 18.36 5.78
CA ALA A 137 -16.02 19.16 4.58
C ALA A 137 -15.73 18.29 3.36
N VAL A 138 -16.40 18.59 2.25
CA VAL A 138 -16.15 17.86 0.99
C VAL A 138 -14.74 18.16 0.51
N VAL A 139 -14.01 17.14 0.11
CA VAL A 139 -12.71 17.26 -0.56
C VAL A 139 -12.98 17.63 -2.02
N ALA A 140 -12.67 18.86 -2.40
CA ALA A 140 -12.95 19.38 -3.74
C ALA A 140 -11.91 18.92 -4.77
N ASP A 141 -10.63 18.97 -4.37
CA ASP A 141 -9.49 18.60 -5.22
C ASP A 141 -8.84 17.31 -4.74
N ILE A 142 -8.15 16.63 -5.64
CA ILE A 142 -7.40 15.42 -5.30
C ILE A 142 -6.37 15.76 -4.22
N PRO A 143 -6.45 15.14 -3.03
CA PRO A 143 -5.58 15.48 -1.92
C PRO A 143 -4.14 15.00 -2.18
N SER A 144 -3.18 15.83 -1.88
CA SER A 144 -1.79 15.42 -1.78
C SER A 144 -1.50 14.85 -0.40
N PRO A 145 -0.59 13.87 -0.28
CA PRO A 145 -0.09 13.43 1.00
C PRO A 145 0.44 14.61 1.82
N PRO A 146 0.14 14.70 3.12
CA PRO A 146 0.71 15.75 3.96
C PRO A 146 2.23 15.63 3.99
N ALA A 147 2.92 16.77 4.06
CA ALA A 147 4.36 16.76 4.29
C ALA A 147 4.69 16.02 5.57
N GLY A 148 5.73 15.19 5.51
CA GLY A 148 6.29 14.54 6.69
C GLY A 148 7.25 15.48 7.43
N GLU A 149 7.85 14.95 8.49
CA GLU A 149 8.75 15.72 9.36
C GLU A 149 9.95 14.90 9.81
N VAL A 150 10.99 15.59 10.23
CA VAL A 150 12.13 15.02 10.95
C VAL A 150 12.08 15.54 12.39
N ALA A 151 11.48 14.77 13.27
CA ALA A 151 11.38 15.11 14.70
C ALA A 151 12.68 14.80 15.45
N GLY A 152 13.02 15.56 16.50
CA GLY A 152 14.15 15.28 17.36
C GLY A 152 15.53 15.35 16.68
N ALA A 153 15.68 16.17 15.64
CA ALA A 153 16.90 16.28 14.86
C ALA A 153 18.08 16.93 15.62
N GLU A 154 17.78 17.73 16.64
CA GLU A 154 18.82 18.44 17.41
C GLU A 154 19.65 17.48 18.27
N GLY A 155 20.96 17.47 18.03
CA GLY A 155 21.90 16.58 18.73
C GLY A 155 21.69 15.08 18.41
N ALA A 156 20.96 14.76 17.35
CA ALA A 156 20.80 13.39 16.92
C ALA A 156 22.10 12.80 16.36
N THR A 157 22.43 11.59 16.79
CA THR A 157 23.56 10.81 16.25
C THR A 157 23.13 9.83 15.16
N GLY A 158 21.82 9.71 14.93
CA GLY A 158 21.20 8.91 13.87
C GLY A 158 19.71 9.17 13.76
N PHE A 159 19.10 8.53 12.78
CA PHE A 159 17.70 8.72 12.43
C PHE A 159 16.99 7.37 12.24
N LEU A 160 15.72 7.31 12.64
CA LEU A 160 14.87 6.14 12.47
C LEU A 160 13.72 6.45 11.48
N LEU A 161 13.50 5.52 10.57
CA LEU A 161 12.34 5.48 9.70
C LEU A 161 11.57 4.18 9.93
N SER A 162 10.25 4.25 9.85
CA SER A 162 9.41 3.06 9.93
C SER A 162 9.25 2.42 8.54
N HIS A 163 9.52 1.11 8.42
CA HIS A 163 9.23 0.35 7.21
C HIS A 163 7.73 0.18 6.94
N ARG A 164 6.86 0.59 7.89
CA ARG A 164 5.41 0.64 7.68
C ARG A 164 4.97 1.79 6.78
N GLN A 165 5.88 2.68 6.41
CA GLN A 165 5.66 3.73 5.42
C GLN A 165 6.25 3.27 4.09
N ASN A 166 5.42 3.08 3.08
CA ASN A 166 5.86 2.59 1.77
C ASN A 166 6.98 3.47 1.17
N ASP A 167 6.81 4.77 1.22
CA ASP A 167 7.81 5.70 0.67
C ASP A 167 9.13 5.74 1.48
N ALA A 168 9.22 5.09 2.65
CA ALA A 168 10.49 4.92 3.36
C ALA A 168 11.52 4.14 2.53
N PHE A 169 11.08 3.21 1.68
CA PHE A 169 11.97 2.48 0.78
C PHE A 169 12.59 3.39 -0.29
N ARG A 170 11.88 4.42 -0.76
CA ARG A 170 12.43 5.46 -1.65
C ARG A 170 13.52 6.26 -0.94
N VAL A 171 13.28 6.63 0.32
CA VAL A 171 14.28 7.30 1.15
C VAL A 171 15.54 6.45 1.30
N VAL A 172 15.38 5.15 1.57
CA VAL A 172 16.49 4.19 1.66
C VAL A 172 17.29 4.17 0.36
N ASN A 173 16.62 4.04 -0.78
CA ASN A 173 17.29 3.98 -2.08
C ASN A 173 18.05 5.28 -2.39
N ARG A 174 17.49 6.45 -2.07
CA ARG A 174 18.18 7.75 -2.19
C ARG A 174 19.42 7.84 -1.32
N LEU A 175 19.32 7.42 -0.05
CA LEU A 175 20.44 7.41 0.88
C LEU A 175 21.55 6.46 0.44
N LEU A 176 21.21 5.24 0.02
CA LEU A 176 22.17 4.28 -0.52
C LEU A 176 22.84 4.79 -1.79
N ALA A 177 22.11 5.43 -2.68
CA ALA A 177 22.66 6.04 -3.89
C ALA A 177 23.61 7.21 -3.59
N ALA A 178 23.38 7.94 -2.50
CA ALA A 178 24.27 8.99 -2.00
C ALA A 178 25.49 8.45 -1.21
N GLY A 179 25.61 7.14 -1.01
CA GLY A 179 26.69 6.51 -0.27
C GLY A 179 26.52 6.55 1.25
N ASP A 180 25.32 6.86 1.74
CA ASP A 180 25.01 6.78 3.15
C ASP A 180 24.96 5.32 3.63
N THR A 181 25.25 5.12 4.92
CA THR A 181 25.10 3.83 5.57
C THR A 181 23.69 3.71 6.12
N VAL A 182 23.00 2.63 5.78
CA VAL A 182 21.64 2.34 6.22
C VAL A 182 21.60 0.95 6.82
N TYR A 183 20.87 0.80 7.92
CA TYR A 183 20.69 -0.49 8.60
C TYR A 183 19.20 -0.84 8.71
N TRP A 184 18.91 -2.12 8.52
CA TRP A 184 17.66 -2.71 8.97
C TRP A 184 17.87 -3.24 10.39
N THR A 185 17.17 -2.71 11.36
CA THR A 185 17.34 -3.07 12.77
C THR A 185 16.15 -3.89 13.24
N THR A 186 16.44 -4.96 13.99
CA THR A 186 15.42 -5.77 14.65
C THR A 186 15.66 -5.69 16.16
N PRO A 187 14.73 -5.13 16.95
CA PRO A 187 14.88 -5.00 18.39
C PRO A 187 15.08 -6.36 19.08
N GLU A 188 15.81 -6.42 20.19
CA GLU A 188 15.96 -7.64 21.00
C GLU A 188 14.70 -7.92 21.85
N GLY A 189 14.41 -9.23 22.14
CA GLY A 189 13.32 -9.70 23.01
C GLY A 189 12.09 -10.18 22.22
N ALA A 190 11.17 -10.89 22.85
CA ALA A 190 9.95 -11.41 22.24
C ALA A 190 8.74 -10.55 22.62
N GLY A 191 7.97 -10.05 21.61
CA GLY A 191 6.75 -9.29 21.84
C GLY A 191 6.09 -8.81 20.54
N PRO A 192 4.76 -8.61 20.52
CA PRO A 192 4.01 -8.22 19.33
C PRO A 192 4.34 -6.80 18.84
N ASP A 193 4.90 -5.94 19.69
CA ASP A 193 5.22 -4.54 19.36
C ASP A 193 6.62 -4.33 18.75
N ARG A 194 7.32 -5.42 18.46
CA ARG A 194 8.68 -5.38 17.91
C ARG A 194 8.66 -5.08 16.43
N THR A 195 8.58 -3.84 16.13
CA THR A 195 8.63 -3.37 14.75
C THR A 195 10.08 -3.11 14.37
N ALA A 196 10.60 -3.82 13.37
CA ALA A 196 11.87 -3.48 12.75
C ALA A 196 11.85 -2.02 12.30
N ALA A 197 13.00 -1.35 12.37
CA ALA A 197 13.15 0.02 11.93
C ALA A 197 14.31 0.13 10.94
N ILE A 198 14.30 1.18 10.17
CA ILE A 198 15.42 1.57 9.32
C ILE A 198 16.21 2.60 10.09
N TYR A 199 17.48 2.30 10.39
CA TYR A 199 18.39 3.19 11.09
C TYR A 199 19.44 3.77 10.14
N VAL A 200 19.65 5.08 10.25
CA VAL A 200 20.61 5.83 9.43
C VAL A 200 21.51 6.62 10.38
N PRO A 201 22.79 6.29 10.51
CA PRO A 201 23.74 7.12 11.25
C PRO A 201 23.81 8.54 10.68
N ALA A 202 23.89 9.54 11.54
CA ALA A 202 23.95 10.93 11.11
C ALA A 202 25.31 11.23 10.44
N ARG A 203 25.25 11.89 9.28
CA ARG A 203 26.35 12.50 8.56
C ARG A 203 26.01 13.95 8.24
N GLU A 204 26.94 14.72 7.73
CA GLU A 204 26.74 16.13 7.41
C GLU A 204 25.56 16.36 6.47
N THR A 205 25.39 15.51 5.46
CA THR A 205 24.32 15.62 4.44
C THR A 205 23.04 14.88 4.78
N THR A 206 23.07 13.91 5.71
CA THR A 206 21.93 13.00 5.99
C THR A 206 20.69 13.77 6.41
N LEU A 207 20.81 14.74 7.32
CA LEU A 207 19.66 15.50 7.82
C LEU A 207 18.97 16.31 6.71
N SER A 208 19.74 16.95 5.82
CA SER A 208 19.16 17.73 4.73
C SER A 208 18.43 16.84 3.74
N MET A 209 18.98 15.67 3.41
CA MET A 209 18.32 14.68 2.54
C MET A 209 17.04 14.14 3.17
N LEU A 210 17.06 13.82 4.46
CA LEU A 210 15.87 13.34 5.17
C LEU A 210 14.78 14.41 5.25
N ARG A 211 15.11 15.69 5.45
CA ARG A 211 14.15 16.78 5.43
C ARG A 211 13.51 16.96 4.06
N THR A 212 14.30 16.92 3.00
CA THR A 212 13.78 16.98 1.62
C THR A 212 12.84 15.80 1.34
N ALA A 213 13.27 14.58 1.67
CA ALA A 213 12.47 13.38 1.47
C ALA A 213 11.18 13.41 2.33
N ALA A 214 11.25 13.87 3.57
CA ALA A 214 10.08 14.01 4.43
C ALA A 214 9.05 14.98 3.81
N ALA A 215 9.50 16.14 3.34
CA ALA A 215 8.63 17.14 2.72
C ALA A 215 7.98 16.61 1.43
N GLU A 216 8.74 15.92 0.57
CA GLU A 216 8.26 15.42 -0.72
C GLU A 216 7.36 14.18 -0.59
N LEU A 217 7.71 13.24 0.30
CA LEU A 217 7.13 11.91 0.35
C LEU A 217 6.15 11.70 1.51
N GLY A 218 6.08 12.67 2.43
CA GLY A 218 5.23 12.57 3.60
C GLY A 218 5.75 11.60 4.67
N VAL A 219 7.00 11.15 4.58
CA VAL A 219 7.57 10.20 5.55
C VAL A 219 7.91 10.88 6.87
N ARG A 220 7.71 10.14 7.96
CA ARG A 220 8.10 10.59 9.31
C ARG A 220 9.43 9.97 9.70
N VAL A 221 10.32 10.81 10.17
CA VAL A 221 11.66 10.44 10.60
C VAL A 221 11.86 10.90 12.04
N THR A 222 12.50 10.08 12.87
CA THR A 222 12.80 10.43 14.26
C THR A 222 14.29 10.42 14.49
N GLY A 223 14.85 11.54 14.96
CA GLY A 223 16.23 11.62 15.41
C GLY A 223 16.43 10.89 16.73
N VAL A 224 17.54 10.14 16.84
CA VAL A 224 17.93 9.40 18.04
C VAL A 224 19.35 9.76 18.46
N LYS A 225 19.63 9.65 19.79
CA LYS A 225 20.95 9.97 20.36
C LYS A 225 21.87 8.76 20.51
N ALA A 226 21.37 7.57 20.18
CA ALA A 226 22.15 6.33 20.20
C ALA A 226 21.59 5.38 19.13
N GLU A 227 22.45 4.46 18.66
CA GLU A 227 22.03 3.36 17.80
C GLU A 227 21.03 2.47 18.55
N PRO A 228 19.94 2.05 17.90
CA PRO A 228 18.97 1.13 18.50
C PRO A 228 19.63 -0.19 18.90
N PRO A 229 19.33 -0.72 20.10
CA PRO A 229 19.84 -2.03 20.50
C PRO A 229 19.18 -3.14 19.65
N GLY A 230 19.95 -4.21 19.42
CA GLY A 230 19.46 -5.40 18.71
C GLY A 230 20.31 -5.78 17.50
N VAL A 231 19.76 -6.63 16.65
CA VAL A 231 20.45 -7.07 15.43
C VAL A 231 20.30 -6.03 14.34
N SER A 232 21.43 -5.56 13.81
CA SER A 232 21.48 -4.59 12.70
C SER A 232 22.06 -5.26 11.46
N LEU A 233 21.28 -5.27 10.38
CA LEU A 233 21.71 -5.72 9.05
C LEU A 233 22.04 -4.49 8.20
N LYS A 234 23.30 -4.33 7.84
CA LYS A 234 23.73 -3.26 6.93
C LYS A 234 23.14 -3.51 5.54
N LEU A 235 22.38 -2.53 5.05
CA LEU A 235 21.83 -2.56 3.70
C LEU A 235 22.88 -2.15 2.67
N ARG A 236 22.70 -2.63 1.46
CA ARG A 236 23.51 -2.29 0.27
C ARG A 236 22.59 -2.12 -0.93
N PRO A 237 22.98 -1.34 -1.95
CA PRO A 237 22.28 -1.33 -3.22
C PRO A 237 22.23 -2.76 -3.77
N THR A 238 21.03 -3.21 -4.15
CA THR A 238 20.80 -4.53 -4.71
C THR A 238 20.89 -4.45 -6.24
N ARG A 239 21.68 -5.32 -6.85
CA ARG A 239 21.77 -5.45 -8.30
C ARG A 239 20.61 -6.31 -8.79
N ILE A 240 19.58 -5.66 -9.35
CA ILE A 240 18.34 -6.31 -9.77
C ILE A 240 18.36 -6.50 -11.28
N GLY A 241 18.14 -7.74 -11.75
CA GLY A 241 17.81 -8.05 -13.13
C GLY A 241 16.30 -8.35 -13.24
N LEU A 242 15.59 -7.59 -14.05
CA LEU A 242 14.21 -7.84 -14.38
C LEU A 242 14.14 -8.51 -15.74
N TRP A 243 13.73 -9.78 -15.78
CA TRP A 243 13.54 -10.48 -17.04
C TRP A 243 12.37 -9.91 -17.83
N ASP A 244 12.57 -9.74 -19.12
CA ASP A 244 11.54 -9.42 -20.09
C ASP A 244 11.78 -10.14 -21.42
N GLN A 245 10.73 -10.25 -22.23
CA GLN A 245 10.79 -10.82 -23.57
C GLN A 245 10.76 -9.71 -24.62
N TYR A 246 11.19 -10.00 -25.84
CA TYR A 246 11.02 -9.11 -26.96
C TYR A 246 9.53 -8.82 -27.20
N GLY A 247 9.19 -7.54 -27.31
CA GLY A 247 7.82 -7.08 -27.38
C GLY A 247 7.20 -6.76 -26.02
N GLY A 248 7.89 -7.10 -24.92
CA GLY A 248 7.45 -6.86 -23.55
C GLY A 248 6.36 -7.79 -23.06
N SER A 249 6.10 -7.77 -21.76
CA SER A 249 4.93 -8.35 -21.13
C SER A 249 4.25 -7.33 -20.23
N VAL A 250 2.96 -7.46 -20.03
CA VAL A 250 2.20 -6.55 -19.13
C VAL A 250 2.71 -6.67 -17.71
N GLU A 251 2.97 -7.88 -17.25
CA GLU A 251 3.46 -8.19 -15.91
C GLU A 251 4.84 -7.58 -15.66
N SER A 252 5.77 -7.74 -16.60
CA SER A 252 7.10 -7.12 -16.54
C SER A 252 6.99 -5.58 -16.54
N GLY A 253 6.09 -5.03 -17.35
CA GLY A 253 5.82 -3.60 -17.40
C GLY A 253 5.37 -3.02 -16.07
N TRP A 254 4.48 -3.72 -15.35
CA TRP A 254 4.06 -3.29 -14.01
C TRP A 254 5.17 -3.38 -12.97
N ILE A 255 5.97 -4.45 -12.99
CA ILE A 255 7.14 -4.59 -12.09
C ILE A 255 8.14 -3.47 -12.36
N ARG A 256 8.44 -3.21 -13.65
CA ARG A 256 9.29 -2.10 -14.06
C ARG A 256 8.80 -0.77 -13.53
N TYR A 257 7.50 -0.47 -13.72
CA TYR A 257 6.88 0.75 -13.18
C TYR A 257 7.05 0.88 -11.67
N LEU A 258 6.88 -0.22 -10.91
CA LEU A 258 7.06 -0.22 -9.46
C LEU A 258 8.52 0.02 -9.07
N LEU A 259 9.49 -0.64 -9.72
CA LEU A 259 10.91 -0.45 -9.46
C LEU A 259 11.33 1.01 -9.73
N GLU A 260 10.90 1.58 -10.87
CA GLU A 260 11.13 2.99 -11.21
C GLU A 260 10.47 3.93 -10.18
N ARG A 261 9.22 3.65 -9.79
CA ARG A 261 8.46 4.47 -8.83
C ARG A 261 9.08 4.47 -7.45
N PHE A 262 9.65 3.36 -7.02
CA PHE A 262 10.34 3.22 -5.73
C PHE A 262 11.85 3.48 -5.83
N GLU A 263 12.33 3.92 -6.97
CA GLU A 263 13.74 4.32 -7.20
C GLU A 263 14.74 3.17 -6.94
N PHE A 264 14.33 1.91 -7.21
CA PHE A 264 15.25 0.78 -7.22
C PHE A 264 16.07 0.77 -8.50
N PRO A 265 17.41 0.68 -8.43
CA PRO A 265 18.21 0.47 -9.62
C PRO A 265 17.99 -0.96 -10.15
N PHE A 266 17.71 -1.09 -11.45
CA PHE A 266 17.55 -2.40 -12.09
C PHE A 266 18.01 -2.38 -13.55
N GLU A 267 18.26 -3.55 -14.09
CA GLU A 267 18.59 -3.78 -15.50
C GLU A 267 17.52 -4.71 -16.10
N VAL A 268 17.01 -4.39 -17.30
CA VAL A 268 16.13 -5.31 -18.03
C VAL A 268 17.00 -6.40 -18.66
N VAL A 269 16.65 -7.66 -18.40
CA VAL A 269 17.41 -8.86 -18.79
C VAL A 269 16.61 -9.63 -19.81
N TYR A 270 17.22 -9.87 -20.96
CA TYR A 270 16.64 -10.65 -22.05
C TYR A 270 17.25 -12.08 -22.08
N PRO A 271 16.66 -13.03 -22.84
CA PRO A 271 17.14 -14.40 -22.93
C PRO A 271 18.63 -14.50 -23.20
N GLN A 272 19.21 -13.68 -24.08
CA GLN A 272 20.64 -13.69 -24.42
C GLN A 272 21.53 -13.43 -23.20
N THR A 273 21.09 -12.56 -22.28
CA THR A 273 21.82 -12.29 -21.03
C THR A 273 21.80 -13.50 -20.12
N LEU A 274 20.66 -14.21 -20.06
CA LEU A 274 20.53 -15.43 -19.25
C LEU A 274 21.39 -16.56 -19.81
N ASP A 275 21.34 -16.76 -21.13
CA ASP A 275 22.08 -17.82 -21.83
C ASP A 275 23.61 -17.61 -21.77
N ALA A 276 24.07 -16.38 -21.68
CA ALA A 276 25.48 -16.06 -21.50
C ALA A 276 26.03 -16.53 -20.13
N GLY A 277 25.16 -16.81 -19.15
CA GLY A 277 25.54 -17.31 -17.84
C GLY A 277 26.23 -16.27 -16.96
N ASN A 278 26.95 -16.74 -15.94
CA ASN A 278 27.67 -15.90 -14.97
C ASN A 278 26.78 -14.83 -14.28
N LEU A 279 25.51 -15.15 -14.09
CA LEU A 279 24.49 -14.20 -13.60
C LEU A 279 24.78 -13.71 -12.18
N ALA A 280 25.31 -14.58 -11.30
CA ALA A 280 25.65 -14.22 -9.92
C ALA A 280 26.74 -13.12 -9.82
N ALA A 281 27.58 -12.97 -10.85
CA ALA A 281 28.56 -11.88 -10.92
C ALA A 281 27.90 -10.53 -11.22
N ARG A 282 26.73 -10.52 -11.88
CA ARG A 282 26.02 -9.31 -12.30
C ARG A 282 24.88 -8.96 -11.37
N PHE A 283 24.12 -9.92 -10.91
CA PHE A 283 22.85 -9.74 -10.20
C PHE A 283 22.87 -10.41 -8.84
N ASP A 284 22.27 -9.74 -7.86
CA ASP A 284 21.95 -10.30 -6.55
C ASP A 284 20.54 -10.91 -6.56
N VAL A 285 19.65 -10.37 -7.40
CA VAL A 285 18.26 -10.80 -7.57
C VAL A 285 17.89 -10.80 -9.05
N LEU A 286 17.26 -11.88 -9.50
CA LEU A 286 16.59 -11.94 -10.80
C LEU A 286 15.09 -12.05 -10.57
N ILE A 287 14.32 -11.17 -11.16
CA ILE A 287 12.86 -11.14 -11.10
C ILE A 287 12.32 -11.69 -12.41
N PHE A 288 11.58 -12.78 -12.34
CA PHE A 288 10.82 -13.33 -13.45
C PHE A 288 9.35 -13.00 -13.23
N ALA A 289 8.77 -12.20 -14.13
CA ALA A 289 7.36 -11.94 -14.15
C ALA A 289 6.56 -13.22 -14.43
N ASP A 290 5.25 -13.22 -14.11
CA ASP A 290 4.39 -14.35 -14.40
C ASP A 290 4.45 -14.73 -15.89
N GLY A 291 4.52 -16.03 -16.18
CA GLY A 291 4.75 -16.54 -17.53
C GLY A 291 6.21 -16.44 -18.02
N GLY A 292 7.12 -15.80 -17.26
CA GLY A 292 8.53 -15.65 -17.63
C GLY A 292 9.35 -16.95 -17.60
N ILE A 293 8.91 -17.93 -16.79
CA ILE A 293 9.49 -19.28 -16.76
C ILE A 293 8.46 -20.24 -17.31
N PRO A 294 8.68 -20.85 -18.51
CA PRO A 294 7.76 -21.83 -19.07
C PRO A 294 7.56 -23.01 -18.13
N GLY A 295 6.30 -23.34 -17.82
CA GLY A 295 5.98 -24.60 -17.13
C GLY A 295 6.38 -25.82 -17.97
N ARG A 296 6.63 -26.95 -17.33
CA ARG A 296 6.99 -28.22 -18.03
C ARG A 296 6.00 -28.59 -19.12
N ASP A 297 4.73 -28.19 -18.98
CA ASP A 297 3.65 -28.54 -19.93
C ASP A 297 3.46 -27.48 -21.04
N SER A 298 4.15 -26.35 -20.98
CA SER A 298 4.02 -25.28 -21.98
C SER A 298 4.79 -25.57 -23.27
N ALA A 299 5.75 -26.48 -23.25
CA ALA A 299 6.51 -26.90 -24.43
C ALA A 299 5.62 -27.51 -25.53
N SER A 300 4.41 -28.01 -25.17
CA SER A 300 3.48 -28.62 -26.13
C SER A 300 2.53 -27.63 -26.82
N ARG A 301 2.50 -26.39 -26.41
CA ARG A 301 1.59 -25.38 -26.99
C ARG A 301 2.15 -24.58 -28.16
N TYR A 302 3.43 -24.78 -28.48
CA TYR A 302 4.13 -24.08 -29.57
C TYR A 302 4.79 -25.05 -30.58
N SER A 303 4.36 -26.32 -30.64
CA SER A 303 4.75 -27.27 -31.68
C SER A 303 3.67 -27.37 -32.78
#